data_96e44c9c646d2a3ef6f17b78d9c374af
#
_entry.id   96e44c9c646d2a3ef6f17b78d9c374af
#
_cell.length_a   1.000
_cell.length_b   1.000
_cell.length_c   1.000
_cell.angle_alpha   90.00
_cell.angle_beta   90.00
_cell.angle_gamma   90.00
#
_symmetry.space_group_name_H-M   'P 1'
#
loop_
_entity.id
_entity.type
_entity.pdbx_description
1 polymer ?
#
loop_
_entity_poly.entity_id
_entity_poly.type
_entity_poly.pdbx_seq_one_letter_code
_entity_poly.pdbx_strand_id
1 'polypeptide(L)'
;MILKGVVGAGQEGMRLDDGAKALFADLSKGEIRKIIDWGGCTVSGVLVRVASRKLNPGDEICLGLMEPERRVDLTYSSEDLIFEDREYLAVNKQAGVNSQRTPYQLKGTVEFAVERYLKSCGIKEPARVIHRLDFGTSGVMFFPKSKRAATHISALLKKGEVEKRYWALIAGVPEKEQWQVDASIGQISKFRYGVAKGGMEAHTVFRLLDSSQGATLVEARPLTGRTHQIRVHLAHCGLPVIGDGVSGGPPSGRMMLHCRSMGFTAFDGRYIAATAPVDDDFKRVCEEWGITLPDCG
;
A
#
# COMPACT_ATOMS: atom_id res chain seq x y z
N MET A 1 -1.25 4.71 16.52
CA MET A 1 -1.17 5.72 17.63
C MET A 1 0.27 6.20 17.76
N ILE A 2 0.51 7.47 18.13
CA ILE A 2 1.86 7.99 18.39
C ILE A 2 1.90 8.42 19.84
N LEU A 3 2.86 7.88 20.60
CA LEU A 3 3.18 8.34 21.96
C LEU A 3 4.29 9.39 21.89
N LYS A 4 4.21 10.42 22.72
CA LYS A 4 5.21 11.48 22.82
C LYS A 4 5.60 11.71 24.26
N GLY A 5 6.89 11.93 24.51
CA GLY A 5 7.41 12.26 25.83
C GLY A 5 8.71 13.04 25.72
N VAL A 6 8.99 13.87 26.72
CA VAL A 6 10.19 14.71 26.77
C VAL A 6 11.13 14.20 27.87
N VAL A 7 12.39 14.07 27.52
CA VAL A 7 13.47 13.61 28.41
C VAL A 7 13.76 14.67 29.49
N GLY A 8 13.59 14.32 30.75
CA GLY A 8 13.91 15.19 31.89
C GLY A 8 15.39 15.21 32.24
N ALA A 9 15.78 16.15 33.10
CA ALA A 9 17.18 16.30 33.57
C ALA A 9 17.74 15.01 34.22
N GLY A 10 16.91 14.27 34.96
CA GLY A 10 17.31 13.00 35.59
C GLY A 10 17.54 11.83 34.65
N GLN A 11 17.30 12.01 33.35
CA GLN A 11 17.45 11.00 32.31
C GLN A 11 18.64 11.28 31.38
N GLU A 12 19.46 12.26 31.68
CA GLU A 12 20.65 12.60 30.90
C GLU A 12 21.60 11.40 30.78
N GLY A 13 22.09 11.15 29.57
CA GLY A 13 22.97 10.04 29.25
C GLY A 13 22.34 8.65 29.32
N MET A 14 21.05 8.53 29.65
CA MET A 14 20.34 7.26 29.58
C MET A 14 20.31 6.73 28.13
N ARG A 15 20.17 5.42 27.99
CA ARG A 15 19.93 4.81 26.69
C ARG A 15 18.49 5.12 26.24
N LEU A 16 18.27 5.26 24.95
CA LEU A 16 16.94 5.50 24.37
C LEU A 16 15.91 4.46 24.82
N ASP A 17 16.27 3.16 24.84
CA ASP A 17 15.36 2.10 25.26
C ASP A 17 15.00 2.18 26.76
N ASP A 18 15.89 2.67 27.59
CA ASP A 18 15.66 2.90 29.03
C ASP A 18 14.85 4.16 29.29
N GLY A 19 15.22 5.27 28.66
CA GLY A 19 14.49 6.54 28.78
C GLY A 19 13.06 6.45 28.24
N ALA A 20 12.89 5.78 27.10
CA ALA A 20 11.55 5.53 26.54
C ALA A 20 10.71 4.63 27.48
N LYS A 21 11.30 3.62 28.13
CA LYS A 21 10.58 2.79 29.13
C LYS A 21 10.16 3.61 30.35
N ALA A 22 10.98 4.55 30.78
CA ALA A 22 10.64 5.43 31.89
C ALA A 22 9.49 6.39 31.55
N LEU A 23 9.41 6.86 30.30
CA LEU A 23 8.35 7.77 29.83
C LEU A 23 7.05 7.03 29.45
N PHE A 24 7.14 5.79 28.97
CA PHE A 24 6.02 5.00 28.47
C PHE A 24 5.93 3.67 29.24
N ALA A 25 5.47 3.77 30.48
CA ALA A 25 5.45 2.67 31.44
C ALA A 25 4.62 1.44 30.99
N ASP A 26 3.63 1.62 30.12
CA ASP A 26 2.76 0.55 29.60
C ASP A 26 3.48 -0.34 28.56
N LEU A 27 4.59 0.11 27.98
CA LEU A 27 5.36 -0.66 27.01
C LEU A 27 6.50 -1.41 27.68
N SER A 28 6.68 -2.68 27.33
CA SER A 28 7.88 -3.42 27.72
C SER A 28 9.13 -2.89 26.99
N LYS A 29 10.30 -3.06 27.59
CA LYS A 29 11.58 -2.68 26.94
C LYS A 29 11.81 -3.46 25.64
N GLY A 30 11.31 -4.70 25.56
CA GLY A 30 11.34 -5.53 24.34
C GLY A 30 10.50 -4.93 23.21
N GLU A 31 9.29 -4.45 23.50
CA GLU A 31 8.42 -3.77 22.53
C GLU A 31 9.04 -2.46 22.05
N ILE A 32 9.58 -1.65 22.97
CA ILE A 32 10.27 -0.41 22.62
C ILE A 32 11.44 -0.68 21.66
N ARG A 33 12.27 -1.69 21.93
CA ARG A 33 13.37 -2.09 21.04
C ARG A 33 12.88 -2.55 19.67
N LYS A 34 11.77 -3.31 19.59
CA LYS A 34 11.13 -3.68 18.33
C LYS A 34 10.65 -2.45 17.57
N ILE A 35 9.97 -1.51 18.25
CA ILE A 35 9.51 -0.25 17.62
C ILE A 35 10.72 0.52 17.05
N ILE A 36 11.80 0.68 17.81
CA ILE A 36 13.02 1.36 17.37
C ILE A 36 13.62 0.66 16.13
N ASP A 37 13.76 -0.67 16.17
CA ASP A 37 14.34 -1.46 15.08
C ASP A 37 13.49 -1.39 13.81
N TRP A 38 12.17 -1.32 13.94
CA TRP A 38 11.23 -1.19 12.81
C TRP A 38 11.10 0.25 12.29
N GLY A 39 11.81 1.20 12.90
CA GLY A 39 11.81 2.60 12.49
C GLY A 39 10.63 3.40 13.01
N GLY A 40 9.98 2.91 14.07
CA GLY A 40 8.86 3.57 14.73
C GLY A 40 9.29 4.62 15.79
N CYS A 41 10.55 5.02 15.84
CA CYS A 41 11.05 5.95 16.87
C CYS A 41 11.73 7.17 16.25
N THR A 42 11.35 8.36 16.69
CA THR A 42 12.13 9.59 16.44
C THR A 42 12.56 10.22 17.76
N VAL A 43 13.72 10.87 17.77
CA VAL A 43 14.20 11.70 18.87
C VAL A 43 14.44 13.10 18.32
N SER A 44 13.72 14.09 18.86
CA SER A 44 13.73 15.48 18.38
C SER A 44 13.51 15.59 16.88
N GLY A 45 12.53 14.81 16.36
CA GLY A 45 12.16 14.76 14.94
C GLY A 45 13.08 13.91 14.03
N VAL A 46 14.23 13.42 14.57
CA VAL A 46 15.19 12.60 13.80
C VAL A 46 14.90 11.11 14.02
N LEU A 47 14.78 10.35 12.93
CA LEU A 47 14.59 8.90 12.98
C LEU A 47 15.77 8.21 13.65
N VAL A 48 15.49 7.35 14.64
CA VAL A 48 16.50 6.60 15.38
C VAL A 48 16.20 5.11 15.32
N ARG A 49 17.25 4.31 14.99
CA ARG A 49 17.18 2.84 14.90
C ARG A 49 18.11 2.14 15.89
N VAL A 50 18.80 2.90 16.71
CA VAL A 50 19.79 2.38 17.68
C VAL A 50 19.25 2.58 19.09
N ALA A 51 18.79 1.50 19.72
CA ALA A 51 18.21 1.52 21.05
C ALA A 51 19.20 1.99 22.14
N SER A 52 20.51 1.88 21.89
CA SER A 52 21.57 2.33 22.80
C SER A 52 21.97 3.80 22.64
N ARG A 53 21.33 4.56 21.71
CA ARG A 53 21.54 6.01 21.59
C ARG A 53 21.39 6.68 22.95
N LYS A 54 22.31 7.60 23.27
CA LYS A 54 22.23 8.41 24.47
C LYS A 54 21.26 9.56 24.28
N LEU A 55 20.52 9.85 25.36
CA LEU A 55 19.52 10.91 25.41
C LEU A 55 20.10 12.13 26.14
N ASN A 56 19.63 13.31 25.71
CA ASN A 56 19.90 14.58 26.38
C ASN A 56 18.60 15.12 26.99
N PRO A 57 18.67 15.91 28.08
CA PRO A 57 17.53 16.64 28.61
C PRO A 57 16.90 17.51 27.51
N GLY A 58 15.57 17.50 27.41
CA GLY A 58 14.82 18.21 26.36
C GLY A 58 14.61 17.42 25.04
N ASP A 59 15.24 16.26 24.86
CA ASP A 59 14.93 15.40 23.70
C ASP A 59 13.46 15.00 23.72
N GLU A 60 12.72 15.22 22.62
CA GLU A 60 11.36 14.72 22.42
C GLU A 60 11.43 13.32 21.82
N ILE A 61 10.99 12.30 22.54
CA ILE A 61 10.86 10.93 22.04
C ILE A 61 9.45 10.75 21.50
N CYS A 62 9.33 10.34 20.22
CA CYS A 62 8.08 9.91 19.62
C CYS A 62 8.16 8.42 19.29
N LEU A 63 7.18 7.61 19.77
CA LEU A 63 7.04 6.20 19.43
C LEU A 63 5.76 6.00 18.63
N GLY A 64 5.88 5.52 17.40
CA GLY A 64 4.76 5.08 16.57
C GLY A 64 4.37 3.65 16.95
N LEU A 65 3.23 3.51 17.61
CA LEU A 65 2.68 2.20 17.92
C LEU A 65 2.03 1.60 16.69
N MET A 66 2.58 0.49 16.23
CA MET A 66 1.96 -0.35 15.21
C MET A 66 1.30 -1.54 15.92
N GLU A 67 0.09 -1.86 15.51
CA GLU A 67 -0.62 -3.07 15.98
C GLU A 67 0.27 -4.30 15.69
N PRO A 68 0.42 -5.23 16.65
CA PRO A 68 1.28 -6.41 16.47
C PRO A 68 0.99 -7.19 15.20
N GLU A 69 -0.27 -7.28 14.81
CA GLU A 69 -0.75 -7.98 13.61
C GLU A 69 -0.22 -7.36 12.32
N ARG A 70 0.15 -6.08 12.33
CA ARG A 70 0.75 -5.35 11.19
C ARG A 70 2.27 -5.52 11.10
N ARG A 71 2.90 -6.23 12.05
CA ARG A 71 4.34 -6.50 12.05
C ARG A 71 4.64 -7.79 11.31
N VAL A 72 4.37 -7.81 10.01
CA VAL A 72 4.67 -8.96 9.15
C VAL A 72 6.14 -8.90 8.73
N ASP A 73 6.92 -9.96 8.97
CA ASP A 73 8.27 -10.10 8.39
C ASP A 73 8.14 -10.61 6.95
N LEU A 74 7.81 -9.67 6.06
CA LEU A 74 7.62 -9.97 4.64
C LEU A 74 8.97 -10.26 3.99
N THR A 75 9.06 -11.38 3.29
CA THR A 75 10.19 -11.80 2.46
C THR A 75 9.70 -12.22 1.09
N TYR A 76 10.56 -12.09 0.09
CA TYR A 76 10.33 -12.62 -1.25
C TYR A 76 11.52 -13.52 -1.66
N SER A 77 11.20 -14.62 -2.33
CA SER A 77 12.09 -15.48 -3.09
C SER A 77 11.77 -15.36 -4.59
N SER A 78 12.51 -16.00 -5.46
CA SER A 78 12.20 -16.05 -6.90
C SER A 78 10.84 -16.68 -7.19
N GLU A 79 10.37 -17.60 -6.35
CA GLU A 79 9.09 -18.31 -6.49
C GLU A 79 7.88 -17.39 -6.14
N ASP A 80 8.11 -16.34 -5.36
CA ASP A 80 7.09 -15.38 -4.97
C ASP A 80 6.87 -14.26 -6.02
N LEU A 81 7.76 -14.20 -7.04
CA LEU A 81 7.65 -13.21 -8.08
C LEU A 81 6.65 -13.64 -9.16
N ILE A 82 5.76 -12.74 -9.54
CA ILE A 82 4.83 -12.96 -10.65
C ILE A 82 5.39 -12.55 -12.01
N PHE A 83 6.52 -11.86 -12.01
CA PHE A 83 7.34 -11.53 -13.19
C PHE A 83 8.74 -11.15 -12.76
N GLU A 84 9.76 -11.57 -13.53
CA GLU A 84 11.12 -11.07 -13.41
C GLU A 84 11.85 -11.14 -14.75
N ASP A 85 12.54 -10.06 -15.11
CA ASP A 85 13.52 -10.02 -16.18
C ASP A 85 14.78 -9.27 -15.73
N ARG A 86 15.65 -8.90 -16.68
CA ARG A 86 16.87 -8.15 -16.36
C ARG A 86 16.61 -6.78 -15.74
N GLU A 87 15.53 -6.09 -16.13
CA GLU A 87 15.28 -4.68 -15.81
C GLU A 87 14.16 -4.48 -14.82
N TYR A 88 13.23 -5.43 -14.70
CA TYR A 88 12.02 -5.30 -13.89
C TYR A 88 11.73 -6.60 -13.12
N LEU A 89 11.08 -6.46 -12.00
CA LEU A 89 10.38 -7.52 -11.29
C LEU A 89 8.99 -7.07 -10.87
N ALA A 90 8.07 -8.01 -10.68
CA ALA A 90 6.75 -7.76 -10.11
C ALA A 90 6.41 -8.76 -9.02
N VAL A 91 5.74 -8.28 -8.00
CA VAL A 91 5.26 -9.08 -6.86
C VAL A 91 3.74 -8.96 -6.74
N ASN A 92 3.12 -9.99 -6.17
CA ASN A 92 1.73 -9.91 -5.70
C ASN A 92 1.72 -9.37 -4.27
N LYS A 93 1.45 -8.07 -4.11
CA LYS A 93 1.34 -7.44 -2.79
C LYS A 93 0.10 -7.98 -2.06
N GLN A 94 0.26 -8.44 -0.85
CA GLN A 94 -0.85 -8.81 0.04
C GLN A 94 -1.61 -7.58 0.55
N ALA A 95 -2.90 -7.73 0.83
CA ALA A 95 -3.65 -6.74 1.60
C ALA A 95 -3.10 -6.65 3.04
N GLY A 96 -3.22 -5.48 3.67
CA GLY A 96 -2.68 -5.29 5.02
C GLY A 96 -1.17 -5.04 5.09
N VAL A 97 -0.49 -4.89 3.95
CA VAL A 97 0.95 -4.57 3.86
C VAL A 97 1.14 -3.21 3.20
N ASN A 98 2.02 -2.37 3.76
CA ASN A 98 2.39 -1.11 3.14
C ASN A 98 3.28 -1.32 1.90
N SER A 99 3.00 -0.58 0.84
CA SER A 99 3.78 -0.61 -0.41
C SER A 99 5.22 -0.13 -0.20
N GLN A 100 5.41 0.90 0.62
CA GLN A 100 6.69 1.55 0.86
C GLN A 100 6.91 1.84 2.34
N ARG A 101 8.15 2.12 2.69
CA ARG A 101 8.53 2.58 4.04
C ARG A 101 7.80 3.87 4.41
N THR A 102 7.48 4.00 5.67
CA THR A 102 6.89 5.20 6.26
C THR A 102 7.77 5.71 7.39
N PRO A 103 7.60 6.96 7.88
CA PRO A 103 8.39 7.47 9.00
C PRO A 103 8.39 6.60 10.27
N TYR A 104 7.37 5.75 10.43
CA TYR A 104 7.20 4.88 11.60
C TYR A 104 7.22 3.39 11.27
N GLN A 105 7.51 3.02 10.00
CA GLN A 105 7.62 1.63 9.58
C GLN A 105 8.65 1.50 8.45
N LEU A 106 9.83 0.99 8.76
CA LEU A 106 10.89 0.74 7.78
C LEU A 106 10.95 -0.72 7.33
N LYS A 107 10.51 -1.67 8.17
CA LYS A 107 10.45 -3.11 7.89
C LYS A 107 9.01 -3.55 7.64
N GLY A 108 8.82 -4.76 7.11
CA GLY A 108 7.50 -5.32 6.84
C GLY A 108 6.72 -4.55 5.77
N THR A 109 7.41 -3.91 4.84
CA THR A 109 6.83 -3.26 3.65
C THR A 109 7.29 -3.98 2.41
N VAL A 110 6.54 -3.87 1.31
CA VAL A 110 6.92 -4.48 0.02
C VAL A 110 8.28 -3.96 -0.44
N GLU A 111 8.50 -2.65 -0.36
CA GLU A 111 9.79 -2.02 -0.68
C GLU A 111 10.96 -2.65 0.09
N PHE A 112 10.81 -2.85 1.40
CA PHE A 112 11.85 -3.45 2.23
C PHE A 112 12.12 -4.91 1.85
N ALA A 113 11.07 -5.70 1.60
CA ALA A 113 11.19 -7.10 1.20
C ALA A 113 11.83 -7.25 -0.18
N VAL A 114 11.42 -6.43 -1.17
CA VAL A 114 12.04 -6.39 -2.50
C VAL A 114 13.51 -5.95 -2.42
N GLU A 115 13.85 -4.97 -1.59
CA GLU A 115 15.26 -4.59 -1.41
C GLU A 115 16.11 -5.73 -0.85
N ARG A 116 15.58 -6.52 0.09
CA ARG A 116 16.26 -7.74 0.60
C ARG A 116 16.46 -8.75 -0.50
N TYR A 117 15.44 -9.00 -1.33
CA TYR A 117 15.52 -9.90 -2.47
C TYR A 117 16.59 -9.44 -3.48
N LEU A 118 16.57 -8.18 -3.91
CA LEU A 118 17.56 -7.63 -4.84
C LEU A 118 19.00 -7.79 -4.31
N LYS A 119 19.21 -7.54 -3.01
CA LYS A 119 20.51 -7.72 -2.35
C LYS A 119 20.96 -9.19 -2.33
N SER A 120 20.06 -10.14 -2.13
CA SER A 120 20.37 -11.57 -2.19
C SER A 120 20.78 -12.02 -3.60
N CYS A 121 20.25 -11.33 -4.63
CA CYS A 121 20.65 -11.53 -6.03
C CYS A 121 21.93 -10.75 -6.43
N GLY A 122 22.63 -10.14 -5.47
CA GLY A 122 23.85 -9.35 -5.73
C GLY A 122 23.59 -7.95 -6.33
N ILE A 123 22.33 -7.51 -6.42
CA ILE A 123 21.94 -6.20 -6.95
C ILE A 123 22.09 -5.18 -5.82
N LYS A 124 23.02 -4.22 -5.96
CA LYS A 124 23.29 -3.18 -4.94
C LYS A 124 22.33 -1.99 -5.02
N GLU A 125 21.58 -1.87 -6.10
CA GLU A 125 20.60 -0.81 -6.27
C GLU A 125 19.46 -0.91 -5.25
N PRO A 126 19.01 0.21 -4.67
CA PRO A 126 17.85 0.18 -3.77
C PRO A 126 16.57 -0.15 -4.52
N ALA A 127 15.61 -0.77 -3.86
CA ALA A 127 14.27 -0.93 -4.40
C ALA A 127 13.64 0.46 -4.64
N ARG A 128 13.26 0.74 -5.90
CA ARG A 128 12.63 2.01 -6.28
C ARG A 128 11.12 1.83 -6.41
N VAL A 129 10.39 2.48 -5.51
CA VAL A 129 8.93 2.49 -5.56
C VAL A 129 8.46 3.53 -6.59
N ILE A 130 7.99 3.07 -7.72
CA ILE A 130 7.51 3.91 -8.84
C ILE A 130 6.00 4.14 -8.81
N HIS A 131 5.26 3.26 -8.18
CA HIS A 131 3.83 3.36 -7.90
C HIS A 131 3.50 2.65 -6.59
N ARG A 132 2.30 2.88 -6.09
CA ARG A 132 1.87 2.29 -4.82
C ARG A 132 0.45 1.75 -4.91
N LEU A 133 0.17 0.73 -4.13
CA LEU A 133 -1.17 0.27 -3.78
C LEU A 133 -1.48 0.72 -2.35
N ASP A 134 -2.75 0.96 -2.06
CA ASP A 134 -3.19 1.28 -0.70
C ASP A 134 -2.91 0.11 0.26
N PHE A 135 -2.88 0.37 1.55
CA PHE A 135 -2.64 -0.64 2.59
C PHE A 135 -3.59 -1.85 2.44
N GLY A 136 -4.89 -1.60 2.25
CA GLY A 136 -5.90 -2.66 2.08
C GLY A 136 -6.01 -3.23 0.65
N THR A 137 -5.33 -2.66 -0.34
CA THR A 137 -5.35 -3.15 -1.73
C THR A 137 -4.27 -4.21 -1.93
N SER A 138 -4.62 -5.32 -2.58
CA SER A 138 -3.66 -6.36 -2.99
C SER A 138 -3.36 -6.29 -4.49
N GLY A 139 -2.40 -7.08 -4.97
CA GLY A 139 -2.13 -7.30 -6.39
C GLY A 139 -0.79 -6.78 -6.90
N VAL A 140 -0.70 -6.61 -8.21
CA VAL A 140 0.55 -6.34 -8.92
C VAL A 140 1.25 -5.08 -8.46
N MET A 141 2.52 -5.21 -8.08
CA MET A 141 3.46 -4.10 -7.92
C MET A 141 4.74 -4.37 -8.69
N PHE A 142 5.09 -3.47 -9.63
CA PHE A 142 6.35 -3.50 -10.37
C PHE A 142 7.45 -2.70 -9.66
N PHE A 143 8.66 -3.25 -9.71
CA PHE A 143 9.89 -2.61 -9.25
C PHE A 143 10.95 -2.66 -10.35
N PRO A 144 11.49 -1.50 -10.76
CA PRO A 144 12.62 -1.45 -11.68
C PRO A 144 13.91 -1.85 -10.93
N LYS A 145 14.77 -2.64 -11.61
CA LYS A 145 16.04 -3.12 -11.08
C LYS A 145 17.21 -2.16 -11.39
N SER A 146 16.97 -1.15 -12.25
CA SER A 146 17.96 -0.14 -12.63
C SER A 146 17.39 1.28 -12.61
N LYS A 147 18.26 2.29 -12.54
CA LYS A 147 17.87 3.70 -12.62
C LYS A 147 17.23 4.03 -13.97
N ARG A 148 17.75 3.45 -15.07
CA ARG A 148 17.20 3.63 -16.42
C ARG A 148 15.77 3.10 -16.50
N ALA A 149 15.52 1.89 -16.03
CA ALA A 149 14.20 1.28 -15.98
C ALA A 149 13.23 2.13 -15.12
N ALA A 150 13.69 2.62 -13.96
CA ALA A 150 12.89 3.49 -13.11
C ALA A 150 12.48 4.80 -13.79
N THR A 151 13.41 5.46 -14.48
CA THR A 151 13.13 6.70 -15.22
C THR A 151 12.10 6.46 -16.31
N HIS A 152 12.27 5.37 -17.08
CA HIS A 152 11.37 5.02 -18.18
C HIS A 152 9.93 4.78 -17.69
N ILE A 153 9.72 3.83 -16.78
CA ILE A 153 8.37 3.49 -16.32
C ILE A 153 7.71 4.65 -15.57
N SER A 154 8.49 5.50 -14.87
CA SER A 154 7.96 6.70 -14.23
C SER A 154 7.44 7.72 -15.25
N ALA A 155 8.10 7.83 -16.42
CA ALA A 155 7.62 8.65 -17.51
C ALA A 155 6.30 8.12 -18.10
N LEU A 156 6.20 6.80 -18.32
CA LEU A 156 4.97 6.16 -18.80
C LEU A 156 3.81 6.35 -17.81
N LEU A 157 4.06 6.20 -16.51
CA LEU A 157 3.05 6.43 -15.47
C LEU A 157 2.52 7.87 -15.49
N LYS A 158 3.39 8.87 -15.69
CA LYS A 158 3.00 10.28 -15.80
C LYS A 158 2.15 10.56 -17.03
N LYS A 159 2.41 9.87 -18.16
CA LYS A 159 1.68 9.99 -19.41
C LYS A 159 0.37 9.18 -19.45
N GLY A 160 0.14 8.29 -18.45
CA GLY A 160 -1.00 7.37 -18.48
C GLY A 160 -0.82 6.19 -19.45
N GLU A 161 0.40 5.92 -19.89
CA GLU A 161 0.76 4.85 -20.84
C GLU A 161 1.01 3.49 -20.17
N VAL A 162 0.69 3.36 -18.87
CA VAL A 162 0.74 2.10 -18.13
C VAL A 162 -0.68 1.59 -17.96
N GLU A 163 -0.96 0.44 -18.54
CA GLU A 163 -2.26 -0.23 -18.37
C GLU A 163 -2.34 -0.81 -16.96
N LYS A 164 -3.48 -0.56 -16.28
CA LYS A 164 -3.77 -1.10 -14.96
C LYS A 164 -5.22 -1.59 -14.95
N ARG A 165 -5.42 -2.81 -14.51
CA ARG A 165 -6.76 -3.39 -14.33
C ARG A 165 -6.91 -3.86 -12.90
N TYR A 166 -7.97 -3.42 -12.28
CA TYR A 166 -8.31 -3.79 -10.91
C TYR A 166 -9.63 -4.55 -10.89
N TRP A 167 -9.73 -5.49 -10.00
CA TRP A 167 -11.02 -6.08 -9.61
C TRP A 167 -11.44 -5.45 -8.30
N ALA A 168 -12.69 -5.00 -8.23
CA ALA A 168 -13.31 -4.46 -7.03
C ALA A 168 -14.66 -5.13 -6.82
N LEU A 169 -14.89 -5.67 -5.63
CA LEU A 169 -16.21 -6.09 -5.21
C LEU A 169 -16.88 -4.90 -4.52
N ILE A 170 -18.02 -4.45 -5.06
CA ILE A 170 -18.74 -3.26 -4.64
C ILE A 170 -20.11 -3.62 -4.06
N ALA A 171 -20.61 -2.80 -3.15
CA ALA A 171 -21.98 -2.89 -2.67
C ALA A 171 -22.91 -2.15 -3.64
N GLY A 172 -23.97 -2.82 -4.08
CA GLY A 172 -24.94 -2.32 -5.06
C GLY A 172 -24.73 -2.84 -6.47
N VAL A 173 -25.67 -2.52 -7.34
CA VAL A 173 -25.68 -2.91 -8.75
C VAL A 173 -25.65 -1.64 -9.59
N PRO A 174 -24.67 -1.47 -10.49
CA PRO A 174 -24.60 -0.31 -11.37
C PRO A 174 -25.74 -0.33 -12.40
N GLU A 175 -26.23 0.83 -12.81
CA GLU A 175 -27.28 0.96 -13.84
C GLU A 175 -26.82 0.52 -15.23
N LYS A 176 -25.51 0.52 -15.48
CA LYS A 176 -24.89 0.20 -16.77
C LYS A 176 -23.81 -0.86 -16.62
N GLU A 177 -23.67 -1.74 -17.60
CA GLU A 177 -22.58 -2.73 -17.62
C GLU A 177 -21.19 -2.08 -17.78
N GLN A 178 -21.12 -0.91 -18.42
CA GLN A 178 -19.90 -0.13 -18.58
C GLN A 178 -20.18 1.35 -18.38
N TRP A 179 -19.35 2.01 -17.57
CA TRP A 179 -19.44 3.45 -17.34
C TRP A 179 -18.06 4.07 -17.09
N GLN A 180 -18.00 5.38 -17.16
CA GLN A 180 -16.81 6.17 -16.85
C GLN A 180 -17.14 7.21 -15.79
N VAL A 181 -16.16 7.48 -14.92
CA VAL A 181 -16.23 8.55 -13.93
C VAL A 181 -15.09 9.52 -14.20
N ASP A 182 -15.47 10.77 -14.49
CA ASP A 182 -14.57 11.91 -14.71
C ASP A 182 -14.81 12.93 -13.61
N ALA A 183 -14.20 12.74 -12.44
CA ALA A 183 -14.42 13.54 -11.27
C ALA A 183 -13.10 13.85 -10.56
N SER A 184 -12.80 15.15 -10.41
CA SER A 184 -11.56 15.61 -9.77
C SER A 184 -11.51 15.19 -8.30
N ILE A 185 -10.35 14.67 -7.86
CA ILE A 185 -10.13 14.16 -6.51
C ILE A 185 -9.23 15.11 -5.75
N GLY A 186 -9.65 15.45 -4.53
CA GLY A 186 -8.90 16.28 -3.60
C GLY A 186 -8.99 15.75 -2.17
N GLN A 187 -8.16 16.31 -1.29
CA GLN A 187 -8.24 16.04 0.14
C GLN A 187 -9.40 16.83 0.73
N ILE A 188 -10.41 16.13 1.26
CA ILE A 188 -11.61 16.73 1.86
C ILE A 188 -11.51 16.87 3.38
N SER A 189 -10.59 16.12 4.02
CA SER A 189 -10.22 16.31 5.43
C SER A 189 -8.80 15.75 5.66
N LYS A 190 -8.24 15.89 6.87
CA LYS A 190 -6.86 15.52 7.23
C LYS A 190 -6.42 14.12 6.73
N PHE A 191 -7.37 13.16 6.65
CA PHE A 191 -7.08 11.77 6.27
C PHE A 191 -8.03 11.21 5.18
N ARG A 192 -8.89 12.04 4.60
CA ARG A 192 -9.88 11.58 3.61
C ARG A 192 -9.72 12.31 2.29
N TYR A 193 -9.79 11.53 1.21
CA TYR A 193 -9.91 12.00 -0.16
C TYR A 193 -11.35 11.80 -0.64
N GLY A 194 -11.80 12.66 -1.52
CA GLY A 194 -13.12 12.62 -2.10
C GLY A 194 -13.18 13.42 -3.39
N VAL A 195 -14.32 13.38 -4.08
CA VAL A 195 -14.57 14.28 -5.20
C VAL A 195 -14.63 15.71 -4.67
N ALA A 196 -13.80 16.58 -5.22
CA ALA A 196 -13.65 17.96 -4.75
C ALA A 196 -13.46 18.94 -5.90
N LYS A 197 -14.19 20.05 -5.88
CA LYS A 197 -13.98 21.16 -6.82
C LYS A 197 -12.57 21.74 -6.62
N GLY A 198 -11.81 21.82 -7.70
CA GLY A 198 -10.37 22.22 -7.64
C GLY A 198 -9.41 21.11 -7.25
N GLY A 199 -9.89 19.86 -7.10
CA GLY A 199 -9.05 18.67 -6.99
C GLY A 199 -8.26 18.37 -8.28
N MET A 200 -7.46 17.33 -8.25
CA MET A 200 -6.71 16.85 -9.43
C MET A 200 -7.62 16.04 -10.33
N GLU A 201 -7.60 16.29 -11.63
CA GLU A 201 -8.34 15.51 -12.63
C GLU A 201 -8.10 14.01 -12.48
N ALA A 202 -9.16 13.23 -12.50
CA ALA A 202 -9.12 11.80 -12.36
C ALA A 202 -10.18 11.15 -13.27
N HIS A 203 -9.77 10.08 -13.96
CA HIS A 203 -10.58 9.37 -14.93
C HIS A 203 -10.49 7.86 -14.68
N THR A 204 -11.63 7.19 -14.53
CA THR A 204 -11.70 5.73 -14.35
C THR A 204 -12.82 5.15 -15.18
N VAL A 205 -12.52 4.12 -15.94
CA VAL A 205 -13.50 3.32 -16.67
C VAL A 205 -13.81 2.07 -15.85
N PHE A 206 -15.08 1.73 -15.72
CA PHE A 206 -15.57 0.55 -15.02
C PHE A 206 -16.35 -0.35 -15.96
N ARG A 207 -16.23 -1.67 -15.74
CA ARG A 207 -17.00 -2.70 -16.44
C ARG A 207 -17.48 -3.74 -15.42
N LEU A 208 -18.78 -4.07 -15.47
CA LEU A 208 -19.39 -5.14 -14.72
C LEU A 208 -18.81 -6.48 -15.19
N LEU A 209 -18.41 -7.33 -14.26
CA LEU A 209 -17.94 -8.69 -14.53
C LEU A 209 -18.99 -9.72 -14.12
N ASP A 210 -19.53 -9.58 -12.90
CA ASP A 210 -20.58 -10.43 -12.36
C ASP A 210 -21.37 -9.67 -11.28
N SER A 211 -22.62 -10.07 -11.02
CA SER A 211 -23.48 -9.40 -10.04
C SER A 211 -24.44 -10.40 -9.40
N SER A 212 -24.48 -10.41 -8.06
CA SER A 212 -25.35 -11.28 -7.27
C SER A 212 -25.62 -10.68 -5.89
N GLN A 213 -26.78 -10.96 -5.32
CA GLN A 213 -27.16 -10.64 -3.94
C GLN A 213 -26.93 -9.18 -3.51
N GLY A 214 -27.05 -8.22 -4.45
CA GLY A 214 -26.81 -6.80 -4.16
C GLY A 214 -25.33 -6.40 -4.10
N ALA A 215 -24.42 -7.27 -4.49
CA ALA A 215 -23.01 -6.97 -4.73
C ALA A 215 -22.66 -7.14 -6.21
N THR A 216 -21.62 -6.48 -6.67
CA THR A 216 -21.13 -6.56 -8.04
C THR A 216 -19.60 -6.62 -8.04
N LEU A 217 -19.05 -7.55 -8.82
CA LEU A 217 -17.65 -7.56 -9.19
C LEU A 217 -17.45 -6.67 -10.42
N VAL A 218 -16.57 -5.70 -10.33
CA VAL A 218 -16.25 -4.80 -11.44
C VAL A 218 -14.78 -4.83 -11.79
N GLU A 219 -14.47 -4.70 -13.08
CA GLU A 219 -13.14 -4.30 -13.54
C GLU A 219 -13.07 -2.78 -13.54
N ALA A 220 -12.06 -2.22 -12.88
CA ALA A 220 -11.74 -0.80 -12.89
C ALA A 220 -10.43 -0.55 -13.64
N ARG A 221 -10.46 0.36 -14.62
CA ARG A 221 -9.28 0.82 -15.39
C ARG A 221 -9.03 2.29 -15.10
N PRO A 222 -8.17 2.63 -14.13
CA PRO A 222 -7.83 4.01 -13.85
C PRO A 222 -6.87 4.54 -14.92
N LEU A 223 -7.28 5.58 -15.66
CA LEU A 223 -6.48 6.26 -16.69
C LEU A 223 -5.51 7.26 -16.07
N THR A 224 -5.77 7.67 -14.83
CA THR A 224 -4.92 8.51 -13.98
C THR A 224 -4.52 7.73 -12.72
N GLY A 225 -3.70 8.32 -11.83
CA GLY A 225 -3.22 7.66 -10.62
C GLY A 225 -3.35 8.54 -9.37
N ARG A 226 -4.56 8.97 -9.00
CA ARG A 226 -4.78 9.79 -7.81
C ARG A 226 -4.94 8.93 -6.56
N THR A 227 -4.64 9.51 -5.42
CA THR A 227 -4.81 8.83 -4.13
C THR A 227 -6.25 8.34 -3.94
N HIS A 228 -6.40 7.04 -3.65
CA HIS A 228 -7.69 6.37 -3.45
C HIS A 228 -8.66 6.47 -4.64
N GLN A 229 -8.18 6.71 -5.85
CA GLN A 229 -8.99 7.09 -7.02
C GLN A 229 -10.19 6.15 -7.27
N ILE A 230 -9.96 4.85 -7.40
CA ILE A 230 -11.02 3.86 -7.66
C ILE A 230 -12.06 3.88 -6.53
N ARG A 231 -11.62 3.89 -5.30
CA ARG A 231 -12.47 3.92 -4.10
C ARG A 231 -13.34 5.17 -4.05
N VAL A 232 -12.74 6.33 -4.30
CA VAL A 232 -13.45 7.63 -4.32
C VAL A 232 -14.46 7.67 -5.46
N HIS A 233 -14.11 7.22 -6.65
CA HIS A 233 -15.02 7.23 -7.81
C HIS A 233 -16.20 6.26 -7.61
N LEU A 234 -15.96 5.06 -7.09
CA LEU A 234 -17.03 4.10 -6.79
C LEU A 234 -17.96 4.63 -5.69
N ALA A 235 -17.41 5.18 -4.60
CA ALA A 235 -18.23 5.78 -3.56
C ALA A 235 -19.04 7.01 -4.05
N HIS A 236 -18.47 7.81 -4.96
CA HIS A 236 -19.16 8.92 -5.59
C HIS A 236 -20.40 8.46 -6.40
N CYS A 237 -20.32 7.28 -7.01
CA CYS A 237 -21.45 6.66 -7.70
C CYS A 237 -22.46 5.96 -6.76
N GLY A 238 -22.27 6.00 -5.43
CA GLY A 238 -23.10 5.25 -4.48
C GLY A 238 -22.82 3.75 -4.47
N LEU A 239 -21.69 3.30 -5.01
CA LEU A 239 -21.27 1.91 -5.18
C LEU A 239 -19.94 1.64 -4.42
N PRO A 240 -19.88 1.82 -3.09
CA PRO A 240 -18.64 1.73 -2.34
C PRO A 240 -18.03 0.32 -2.38
N VAL A 241 -16.69 0.24 -2.32
CA VAL A 241 -15.97 -1.04 -2.23
C VAL A 241 -16.28 -1.72 -0.91
N ILE A 242 -16.63 -3.01 -0.94
CA ILE A 242 -16.85 -3.83 0.26
C ILE A 242 -15.55 -3.90 1.05
N GLY A 243 -15.62 -3.67 2.37
CA GLY A 243 -14.47 -3.58 3.27
C GLY A 243 -13.80 -2.19 3.32
N ASP A 244 -14.28 -1.21 2.53
CA ASP A 244 -13.81 0.18 2.61
C ASP A 244 -14.70 1.04 3.54
N GLY A 245 -14.56 0.86 4.84
CA GLY A 245 -15.33 1.63 5.82
C GLY A 245 -15.11 3.15 5.75
N VAL A 246 -13.98 3.62 5.21
CA VAL A 246 -13.70 5.06 5.04
C VAL A 246 -14.59 5.66 3.95
N SER A 247 -14.90 4.89 2.92
CA SER A 247 -15.75 5.32 1.78
C SER A 247 -17.21 4.85 1.92
N GLY A 248 -17.61 4.28 3.07
CA GLY A 248 -18.98 3.85 3.33
C GLY A 248 -19.31 2.42 2.87
N GLY A 249 -18.31 1.64 2.53
CA GLY A 249 -18.49 0.23 2.18
C GLY A 249 -18.92 -0.64 3.37
N PRO A 250 -19.72 -1.68 3.14
CA PRO A 250 -20.07 -2.63 4.20
C PRO A 250 -18.82 -3.32 4.76
N PRO A 251 -18.83 -3.74 6.04
CA PRO A 251 -17.69 -4.38 6.67
C PRO A 251 -17.33 -5.71 5.98
N SER A 252 -16.03 -5.99 5.91
CA SER A 252 -15.46 -7.25 5.47
C SER A 252 -14.10 -7.44 6.15
N GLY A 253 -13.54 -8.64 6.13
CA GLY A 253 -12.22 -8.95 6.68
C GLY A 253 -11.08 -8.09 6.09
N ARG A 254 -11.26 -7.62 4.85
CA ARG A 254 -10.35 -6.69 4.17
C ARG A 254 -11.09 -5.86 3.12
N MET A 255 -10.43 -4.84 2.60
CA MET A 255 -10.93 -4.08 1.45
C MET A 255 -10.86 -4.94 0.18
N MET A 256 -11.99 -5.09 -0.51
CA MET A 256 -12.16 -5.94 -1.67
C MET A 256 -11.74 -5.23 -2.96
N LEU A 257 -10.48 -4.80 -3.00
CA LEU A 257 -9.84 -4.15 -4.15
C LEU A 257 -8.50 -4.83 -4.44
N HIS A 258 -8.30 -5.25 -5.68
CA HIS A 258 -7.15 -6.03 -6.12
C HIS A 258 -6.63 -5.52 -7.47
N CYS A 259 -5.35 -5.17 -7.56
CA CYS A 259 -4.68 -4.85 -8.83
C CYS A 259 -4.42 -6.16 -9.60
N ARG A 260 -5.36 -6.54 -10.46
CA ARG A 260 -5.35 -7.83 -11.18
C ARG A 260 -4.19 -7.90 -12.17
N SER A 261 -3.97 -6.84 -12.94
CA SER A 261 -2.87 -6.79 -13.89
C SER A 261 -2.32 -5.40 -14.10
N MET A 262 -1.05 -5.35 -14.49
CA MET A 262 -0.37 -4.14 -14.90
C MET A 262 0.55 -4.45 -16.07
N GLY A 263 0.54 -3.59 -17.12
CA GLY A 263 1.37 -3.77 -18.31
C GLY A 263 1.83 -2.44 -18.90
N PHE A 264 2.97 -2.47 -19.59
CA PHE A 264 3.57 -1.31 -20.24
C PHE A 264 4.59 -1.75 -21.29
N THR A 265 4.92 -0.86 -22.23
CA THR A 265 6.01 -1.08 -23.18
C THR A 265 7.34 -0.65 -22.55
N ALA A 266 8.29 -1.58 -22.43
CA ALA A 266 9.64 -1.32 -21.93
C ALA A 266 10.45 -0.46 -22.91
N PHE A 267 11.59 0.08 -22.46
CA PHE A 267 12.43 0.95 -23.29
C PHE A 267 13.13 0.24 -24.48
N ASP A 268 13.08 -1.09 -24.50
CA ASP A 268 13.56 -1.93 -25.61
C ASP A 268 12.43 -2.32 -26.61
N GLY A 269 11.23 -1.78 -26.41
CA GLY A 269 10.07 -2.01 -27.25
C GLY A 269 9.23 -3.25 -26.89
N ARG A 270 9.68 -4.12 -25.97
CA ARG A 270 8.91 -5.28 -25.54
C ARG A 270 7.72 -4.84 -24.67
N TYR A 271 6.55 -5.43 -24.91
CA TYR A 271 5.44 -5.28 -23.98
C TYR A 271 5.63 -6.22 -22.78
N ILE A 272 5.62 -5.67 -21.59
CA ILE A 272 5.74 -6.37 -20.33
C ILE A 272 4.40 -6.30 -19.60
N ALA A 273 3.90 -7.44 -19.15
CA ALA A 273 2.70 -7.52 -18.34
C ALA A 273 2.88 -8.54 -17.21
N ALA A 274 2.28 -8.24 -16.06
CA ALA A 274 2.16 -9.16 -14.96
C ALA A 274 0.71 -9.23 -14.50
N THR A 275 0.30 -10.42 -14.06
CA THR A 275 -1.04 -10.70 -13.55
C THR A 275 -0.89 -11.35 -12.17
N ALA A 276 -1.62 -10.85 -11.18
CA ALA A 276 -1.63 -11.39 -9.83
C ALA A 276 -2.90 -12.21 -9.59
N PRO A 277 -2.82 -13.42 -9.04
CA PRO A 277 -3.99 -14.14 -8.55
C PRO A 277 -4.56 -13.40 -7.33
N VAL A 278 -5.88 -13.43 -7.19
CA VAL A 278 -6.54 -12.99 -5.96
C VAL A 278 -6.24 -13.97 -4.83
N ASP A 279 -6.16 -13.47 -3.59
CA ASP A 279 -5.98 -14.29 -2.40
C ASP A 279 -7.28 -15.03 -2.00
N ASP A 280 -7.15 -15.98 -1.08
CA ASP A 280 -8.28 -16.82 -0.66
C ASP A 280 -9.35 -16.02 0.10
N ASP A 281 -8.97 -14.95 0.81
CA ASP A 281 -9.95 -14.05 1.42
C ASP A 281 -10.80 -13.34 0.36
N PHE A 282 -10.19 -12.90 -0.75
CA PHE A 282 -10.94 -12.28 -1.85
C PHE A 282 -11.90 -13.29 -2.48
N LYS A 283 -11.46 -14.53 -2.75
CA LYS A 283 -12.30 -15.59 -3.30
C LYS A 283 -13.47 -15.90 -2.37
N ARG A 284 -13.18 -16.16 -1.08
CA ARG A 284 -14.18 -16.48 -0.08
C ARG A 284 -15.27 -15.40 0.02
N VAL A 285 -14.90 -14.14 0.08
CA VAL A 285 -15.88 -13.04 0.14
C VAL A 285 -16.70 -12.96 -1.15
N CYS A 286 -16.12 -13.17 -2.33
CA CYS A 286 -16.88 -13.27 -3.57
C CYS A 286 -17.91 -14.42 -3.50
N GLU A 287 -17.51 -15.60 -3.03
CA GLU A 287 -18.40 -16.75 -2.86
C GLU A 287 -19.52 -16.48 -1.86
N GLU A 288 -19.25 -15.82 -0.73
CA GLU A 288 -20.25 -15.40 0.26
C GLU A 288 -21.34 -14.49 -0.35
N TRP A 289 -20.98 -13.68 -1.35
CA TRP A 289 -21.91 -12.82 -2.09
C TRP A 289 -22.44 -13.47 -3.37
N GLY A 290 -22.16 -14.76 -3.62
CA GLY A 290 -22.60 -15.49 -4.81
C GLY A 290 -21.98 -14.98 -6.11
N ILE A 291 -20.81 -14.33 -6.05
CA ILE A 291 -20.08 -13.78 -7.19
C ILE A 291 -19.13 -14.83 -7.77
N THR A 292 -19.21 -15.04 -9.06
CA THR A 292 -18.30 -15.89 -9.83
C THR A 292 -17.12 -15.08 -10.32
N LEU A 293 -15.90 -15.49 -9.94
CA LEU A 293 -14.70 -14.86 -10.49
C LEU A 293 -14.49 -15.33 -11.93
N PRO A 294 -14.11 -14.42 -12.86
CA PRO A 294 -13.73 -14.81 -14.19
C PRO A 294 -12.55 -15.78 -14.18
N ASP A 295 -12.55 -16.75 -15.11
CA ASP A 295 -11.44 -17.67 -15.27
C ASP A 295 -10.11 -16.93 -15.41
N CYS A 296 -9.12 -17.41 -14.69
CA CYS A 296 -7.74 -16.94 -14.80
C CYS A 296 -7.12 -17.54 -16.07
N GLY A 297 -7.39 -16.92 -17.24
CA GLY A 297 -6.66 -17.25 -18.46
C GLY A 297 -5.23 -16.70 -18.43
#